data_8536673bb92d162831859860be5ec65f
#
_entry.id   8536673bb92d162831859860be5ec65f
#
_cell.length_a   1.000
_cell.length_b   1.000
_cell.length_c   1.000
_cell.angle_alpha   90.00
_cell.angle_beta   90.00
_cell.angle_gamma   90.00
#
_symmetry.space_group_name_H-M   'P 1'
#
loop_
_entity.id
_entity.type
_entity.pdbx_description
1 polymer ?
#
loop_
_entity_poly.entity_id
_entity_poly.type
_entity_poly.pdbx_seq_one_letter_code
_entity_poly.pdbx_strand_id
1 'polypeptide(L)' 'MLDVNALKAEMVRNGYTQNRISKALGMTTRTFSTRLKTGDFCSKEIEIMIEILKLKDPMRIFFANEVT' A
#
# COMPACT_ATOMS: atom_id res chain seq x y z
N MET A 1 5.98 8.74 5.99
CA MET A 1 6.50 8.43 4.64
C MET A 1 6.30 6.95 4.33
N LEU A 2 5.87 6.66 3.12
CA LEU A 2 5.60 5.28 2.71
C LEU A 2 6.88 4.52 2.39
N ASP A 3 7.03 3.33 2.96
CA ASP A 3 8.09 2.40 2.56
C ASP A 3 7.57 1.57 1.37
N VAL A 4 7.86 2.05 0.17
CA VAL A 4 7.37 1.45 -1.06
C VAL A 4 7.86 0.02 -1.22
N ASN A 5 9.11 -0.24 -0.89
CA ASN A 5 9.68 -1.57 -1.05
C ASN A 5 9.01 -2.59 -0.12
N ALA A 6 8.74 -2.18 1.11
CA ALA A 6 8.04 -3.04 2.06
C ALA A 6 6.62 -3.33 1.59
N LEU A 7 5.92 -2.31 1.07
CA LEU A 7 4.57 -2.50 0.55
C LEU A 7 4.55 -3.45 -0.64
N LYS A 8 5.49 -3.25 -1.58
CA LYS A 8 5.59 -4.13 -2.75
C LYS A 8 5.90 -5.58 -2.35
N ALA A 9 6.74 -5.77 -1.35
CA ALA A 9 7.04 -7.11 -0.85
C ALA A 9 5.79 -7.79 -0.28
N GLU A 10 4.98 -7.04 0.46
CA GLU A 10 3.72 -7.57 1.00
C GLU A 10 2.72 -7.89 -0.11
N MET A 11 2.67 -7.08 -1.16
CA MET A 11 1.83 -7.35 -2.31
C MET A 11 2.22 -8.67 -2.97
N VAL A 12 3.51 -8.86 -3.23
CA VAL A 12 4.01 -10.09 -3.85
C VAL A 12 3.70 -11.30 -2.97
N ARG A 13 3.95 -11.18 -1.67
CA ARG A 13 3.71 -12.26 -0.74
C ARG A 13 2.26 -12.72 -0.72
N ASN A 14 1.34 -11.80 -0.92
CA ASN A 14 -0.10 -12.07 -0.90
C ASN A 14 -0.70 -12.26 -2.29
N GLY A 15 0.14 -12.32 -3.34
CA GLY A 15 -0.33 -12.56 -4.70
C GLY A 15 -1.05 -11.39 -5.34
N TYR A 16 -0.79 -10.17 -4.90
CA TYR A 16 -1.38 -8.97 -5.47
C TYR A 16 -0.45 -8.28 -6.45
N THR A 17 -0.94 -8.06 -7.67
CA THR A 17 -0.27 -7.19 -8.64
C THR A 17 -0.76 -5.76 -8.43
N GLN A 18 -0.07 -4.79 -9.04
CA GLN A 18 -0.52 -3.40 -8.99
C GLN A 18 -1.91 -3.25 -9.59
N ASN A 19 -2.21 -4.02 -10.65
CA ASN A 19 -3.53 -3.98 -11.28
C ASN A 19 -4.61 -4.49 -10.33
N ARG A 20 -4.37 -5.59 -9.64
CA ARG A 20 -5.34 -6.16 -8.71
C ARG A 20 -5.58 -5.26 -7.51
N ILE A 21 -4.52 -4.72 -6.93
CA ILE A 21 -4.66 -3.89 -5.75
C ILE A 21 -5.32 -2.54 -6.09
N SER A 22 -5.02 -1.99 -7.27
CA SER A 22 -5.67 -0.75 -7.69
C SER A 22 -7.18 -0.93 -7.84
N LYS A 23 -7.61 -2.07 -8.38
CA LYS A 23 -9.03 -2.38 -8.47
C LYS A 23 -9.68 -2.50 -7.10
N ALA A 24 -9.00 -3.15 -6.16
CA ALA A 24 -9.50 -3.27 -4.79
C ALA A 24 -9.66 -1.92 -4.12
N LEU A 25 -8.82 -0.96 -4.48
CA LEU A 25 -8.87 0.40 -3.93
C LEU A 25 -9.79 1.33 -4.72
N GLY A 26 -10.38 0.84 -5.83
CA GLY A 26 -11.27 1.64 -6.64
C GLY A 26 -10.57 2.70 -7.48
N MET A 27 -9.35 2.45 -7.90
CA MET A 27 -8.58 3.38 -8.71
C MET A 27 -7.92 2.66 -9.89
N THR A 28 -7.40 3.45 -10.85
CA THR A 28 -6.65 2.89 -11.99
C THR A 28 -5.25 2.49 -11.55
N THR A 29 -4.62 1.58 -12.30
CA THR A 29 -3.23 1.19 -12.05
C THR A 29 -2.30 2.40 -12.11
N ARG A 30 -2.55 3.32 -13.04
CA ARG A 30 -1.75 4.54 -13.16
C ARG A 30 -1.85 5.42 -11.91
N THR A 31 -3.07 5.60 -11.39
CA THR A 31 -3.28 6.37 -10.17
C THR A 31 -2.57 5.71 -9.00
N PHE A 32 -2.67 4.40 -8.89
CA PHE A 32 -1.99 3.67 -7.82
C PHE A 32 -0.48 3.84 -7.92
N SER A 33 0.08 3.73 -9.13
CA SER A 33 1.52 3.93 -9.35
C SER A 33 1.98 5.33 -8.92
N THR A 34 1.18 6.36 -9.27
CA THR A 34 1.46 7.73 -8.84
C THR A 34 1.44 7.85 -7.32
N ARG A 35 0.45 7.24 -6.69
CA ARG A 35 0.34 7.26 -5.23
C ARG A 35 1.49 6.55 -4.53
N LEU A 36 2.02 5.50 -5.14
CA LEU A 36 3.22 4.85 -4.60
C LEU A 36 4.41 5.81 -4.59
N LYS A 37 4.54 6.63 -5.62
CA LYS A 37 5.63 7.60 -5.70
C LYS A 37 5.50 8.73 -4.69
N THR A 38 4.28 9.22 -4.50
CA THR A 38 4.02 10.32 -3.57
C THR A 38 3.84 9.83 -2.13
N GLY A 39 3.47 8.57 -1.95
CA GLY A 39 3.16 8.01 -0.65
C GLY A 39 1.83 8.52 -0.09
N ASP A 40 0.96 9.04 -0.93
CA ASP A 40 -0.24 9.78 -0.53
C ASP A 40 -1.48 8.90 -0.63
N PHE A 41 -1.73 8.11 0.41
CA PHE A 41 -2.92 7.27 0.53
C PHE A 41 -3.82 7.79 1.66
N CYS A 42 -5.14 7.79 1.42
CA CYS A 42 -6.08 8.19 2.46
C CYS A 42 -6.30 7.04 3.47
N SER A 43 -6.85 7.39 4.62
CA SER A 43 -7.07 6.42 5.71
C SER A 43 -7.87 5.21 5.26
N LYS A 44 -8.90 5.42 4.45
CA LYS A 44 -9.74 4.34 3.97
C LYS A 44 -8.96 3.37 3.06
N GLU A 45 -8.11 3.92 2.20
CA GLU A 45 -7.28 3.10 1.32
C GLU A 45 -6.26 2.30 2.12
N ILE A 46 -5.68 2.92 3.14
CA ILE A 46 -4.75 2.24 4.03
C ILE A 46 -5.44 1.08 4.75
N GLU A 47 -6.66 1.31 5.25
CA GLU A 47 -7.43 0.27 5.94
C GLU A 47 -7.71 -0.92 5.02
N ILE A 48 -8.07 -0.66 3.77
CA ILE A 48 -8.31 -1.73 2.80
C ILE A 48 -7.03 -2.53 2.57
N MET A 49 -5.90 -1.85 2.39
CA MET A 49 -4.63 -2.53 2.18
C MET A 49 -4.20 -3.36 3.38
N ILE A 50 -4.41 -2.85 4.58
CA ILE A 50 -4.12 -3.60 5.81
C ILE A 50 -4.91 -4.91 5.81
N GLU A 51 -6.18 -4.84 5.44
CA GLU A 51 -7.06 -6.00 5.46
C GLU A 51 -6.70 -7.02 4.37
N ILE A 52 -6.58 -6.57 3.11
CA ILE A 52 -6.37 -7.50 1.99
C ILE A 52 -4.95 -8.07 1.96
N LEU A 53 -3.97 -7.30 2.41
CA LEU A 53 -2.58 -7.75 2.46
C LEU A 53 -2.22 -8.36 3.81
N LYS A 54 -3.14 -8.36 4.75
CA LYS A 54 -2.92 -8.91 6.10
C LYS A 54 -1.65 -8.36 6.73
N LEU A 55 -1.52 -7.03 6.70
CA LEU A 55 -0.32 -6.36 7.18
C LEU A 55 -0.21 -6.50 8.70
N LYS A 56 0.93 -7.01 9.16
CA LYS A 56 1.19 -7.19 10.59
C LYS A 56 1.65 -5.90 11.24
N ASP A 57 2.38 -5.08 10.50
CA ASP A 57 2.94 -3.85 11.03
C ASP A 57 2.76 -2.71 10.02
N PRO A 58 1.50 -2.25 9.84
CA PRO A 58 1.20 -1.22 8.84
C PRO A 58 1.88 0.12 9.15
N MET A 59 2.12 0.41 10.44
CA MET A 59 2.78 1.67 10.81
C MET A 59 4.18 1.77 10.22
N ARG A 60 4.91 0.67 10.17
CA ARG A 60 6.25 0.65 9.58
C ARG A 60 6.23 0.87 8.09
N ILE A 61 5.15 0.47 7.44
CA ILE A 61 5.01 0.60 5.99
C ILE A 61 4.56 2.00 5.61
N PHE A 62 3.47 2.47 6.23
CA PHE A 62 2.85 3.74 5.83
C PHE A 62 3.44 4.96 6.52
N PHE A 63 4.09 4.78 7.65
CA PHE A 63 4.65 5.88 8.44
C PHE A 63 6.09 5.60 8.84
N ALA A 64 6.89 5.13 7.88
CA ALA A 64 8.24 4.64 8.14
C ALA A 64 9.15 5.68 8.81
N ASN A 65 8.98 6.96 8.48
CA ASN A 65 9.78 8.04 9.05
C ASN A 65 9.33 8.45 10.46
N GLU A 66 8.16 8.00 10.88
CA GLU A 66 7.58 8.41 12.17
C GLU A 66 7.76 7.33 13.24
N VAL A 67 8.15 6.14 12.83
CA VAL A 67 8.39 5.01 13.74
C VAL A 67 9.90 4.86 13.90
N THR A 68 10.41 5.37 14.98
CA THR A 68 11.83 5.29 15.28
C THR A 68 12.07 4.64 16.62
#